data_c36ea018b5ce07e29c898faa39b75523
#
_entry.id   c36ea018b5ce07e29c898faa39b75523
#
_cell.length_a   1.000
_cell.length_b   1.000
_cell.length_c   1.000
_cell.angle_alpha   90.00
_cell.angle_beta   90.00
_cell.angle_gamma   90.00
#
_symmetry.space_group_name_H-M   'P 1'
#
loop_
_entity.id
_entity.type
_entity.pdbx_description
1 polymer ?
#
loop_
_entity_poly.entity_id
_entity_poly.type
_entity_poly.pdbx_seq_one_letter_code
_entity_poly.pdbx_strand_id
1 'polypeptide(L)'
;MAHTRKDVWKLGAGWSDTLSWYARGVSALQQRPITDRTSWTYLASLHGFDEGLWRAFGYFGSAGPFPAPGDALPLQCQHQSWYFLPWHRGYLAAFEAIVRDAIVKLGGP
;
A
#
# COMPACT_ATOMS: atom_id res chain seq x y z
N MET A 1 1.17 -13.55 16.56
CA MET A 1 2.36 -14.28 16.05
C MET A 1 3.30 -13.29 15.38
N ALA A 2 4.60 -13.42 15.62
CA ALA A 2 5.59 -12.65 14.87
C ALA A 2 5.70 -13.24 13.45
N HIS A 3 5.68 -12.39 12.43
CA HIS A 3 5.86 -12.79 11.05
C HIS A 3 7.26 -12.39 10.60
N THR A 4 7.97 -13.33 9.99
CA THR A 4 9.33 -13.10 9.48
C THR A 4 9.27 -12.75 8.00
N ARG A 5 9.87 -11.63 7.62
CA ARG A 5 10.07 -11.28 6.21
C ARG A 5 11.03 -12.29 5.59
N LYS A 6 10.64 -12.84 4.45
CA LYS A 6 11.50 -13.74 3.69
C LYS A 6 12.44 -12.94 2.81
N ASP A 7 13.69 -13.38 2.73
CA ASP A 7 14.65 -12.83 1.79
C ASP A 7 14.25 -13.29 0.37
N VAL A 8 13.89 -12.33 -0.48
CA VAL A 8 13.42 -12.61 -1.85
C VAL A 8 14.46 -13.35 -2.68
N TRP A 9 15.75 -13.08 -2.45
CA TRP A 9 16.85 -13.74 -3.16
C TRP A 9 17.01 -15.21 -2.80
N LYS A 10 16.45 -15.63 -1.66
CA LYS A 10 16.45 -17.02 -1.20
C LYS A 10 15.19 -17.80 -1.57
N LEU A 11 14.24 -17.18 -2.27
CA LEU A 11 13.00 -17.85 -2.69
C LEU A 11 13.18 -18.71 -3.94
N GLY A 12 14.38 -18.74 -4.54
CA GLY A 12 14.68 -19.49 -5.77
C GLY A 12 14.43 -18.65 -7.04
N ALA A 13 14.75 -19.27 -8.19
CA ALA A 13 14.51 -18.64 -9.48
C ALA A 13 13.03 -18.74 -9.88
N GLY A 14 12.46 -17.65 -10.38
CA GLY A 14 11.09 -17.60 -10.86
C GLY A 14 10.06 -17.20 -9.78
N TRP A 15 8.78 -17.42 -10.08
CA TRP A 15 7.67 -17.10 -9.21
C TRP A 15 7.47 -18.17 -8.14
N SER A 16 7.90 -17.87 -6.92
CA SER A 16 7.56 -18.71 -5.76
C SER A 16 6.12 -18.49 -5.31
N ASP A 17 5.56 -19.40 -4.54
CA ASP A 17 4.22 -19.27 -3.95
C ASP A 17 4.10 -17.97 -3.13
N THR A 18 5.16 -17.61 -2.41
CA THR A 18 5.19 -16.36 -1.63
C THR A 18 5.02 -15.13 -2.53
N LEU A 19 5.74 -15.05 -3.66
CA LEU A 19 5.62 -13.94 -4.61
C LEU A 19 4.28 -13.95 -5.33
N SER A 20 3.77 -15.13 -5.67
CA SER A 20 2.45 -15.27 -6.30
C SER A 20 1.34 -14.77 -5.40
N TRP A 21 1.36 -15.12 -4.11
CA TRP A 21 0.37 -14.63 -3.15
C TRP A 21 0.53 -13.14 -2.87
N TYR A 22 1.75 -12.64 -2.79
CA TYR A 22 2.01 -11.21 -2.69
C TYR A 22 1.40 -10.44 -3.87
N ALA A 23 1.66 -10.88 -5.10
CA ALA A 23 1.11 -10.25 -6.31
C ALA A 23 -0.43 -10.26 -6.33
N ARG A 24 -1.07 -11.36 -5.91
CA ARG A 24 -2.53 -11.45 -5.75
C ARG A 24 -3.06 -10.47 -4.71
N GLY A 25 -2.40 -10.37 -3.55
CA GLY A 25 -2.75 -9.42 -2.50
C GLY A 25 -2.68 -7.98 -3.01
N VAL A 26 -1.57 -7.60 -3.66
CA VAL A 26 -1.41 -6.27 -4.27
C VAL A 26 -2.48 -6.00 -5.33
N SER A 27 -2.74 -6.96 -6.22
CA SER A 27 -3.80 -6.83 -7.23
C SER A 27 -5.17 -6.58 -6.60
N ALA A 28 -5.51 -7.25 -5.49
CA ALA A 28 -6.74 -7.01 -4.76
C ALA A 28 -6.81 -5.59 -4.17
N LEU A 29 -5.69 -5.04 -3.69
CA LEU A 29 -5.63 -3.65 -3.21
C LEU A 29 -5.80 -2.64 -4.35
N GLN A 30 -5.27 -2.94 -5.54
CA GLN A 30 -5.39 -2.09 -6.73
C GLN A 30 -6.82 -1.98 -7.25
N GLN A 31 -7.67 -2.96 -6.98
CA GLN A 31 -9.09 -2.93 -7.34
C GLN A 31 -9.96 -2.09 -6.40
N ARG A 32 -9.43 -1.69 -5.25
CA ARG A 32 -10.16 -0.87 -4.27
C ARG A 32 -10.14 0.60 -4.69
N PRO A 33 -11.25 1.35 -4.48
CA PRO A 33 -11.27 2.78 -4.78
C PRO A 33 -10.33 3.56 -3.84
N ILE A 34 -9.86 4.73 -4.28
CA ILE A 34 -8.98 5.58 -3.47
C ILE A 34 -9.61 6.03 -2.14
N THR A 35 -10.93 6.01 -2.04
CA THR A 35 -11.66 6.31 -0.80
C THR A 35 -11.55 5.20 0.25
N ASP A 36 -11.14 3.99 -0.15
CA ASP A 36 -10.81 2.92 0.79
C ASP A 36 -9.37 3.11 1.29
N ARG A 37 -9.22 3.33 2.59
CA ARG A 37 -7.92 3.53 3.25
C ARG A 37 -6.97 2.32 3.14
N THR A 38 -7.47 1.19 2.69
CA THR A 38 -6.69 -0.02 2.44
C THR A 38 -6.39 -0.24 0.95
N SER A 39 -6.78 0.70 0.07
CA SER A 39 -6.47 0.63 -1.35
C SER A 39 -5.01 0.93 -1.63
N TRP A 40 -4.51 0.38 -2.73
CA TRP A 40 -3.16 0.68 -3.21
C TRP A 40 -2.94 2.18 -3.43
N THR A 41 -3.88 2.84 -4.09
CA THR A 41 -3.81 4.27 -4.41
C THR A 41 -3.87 5.14 -3.15
N TYR A 42 -4.73 4.81 -2.17
CA TYR A 42 -4.74 5.53 -0.90
C TYR A 42 -3.41 5.38 -0.17
N LEU A 43 -2.89 4.15 -0.04
CA LEU A 43 -1.61 3.91 0.63
C LEU A 43 -0.45 4.63 -0.07
N ALA A 44 -0.44 4.67 -1.41
CA ALA A 44 0.54 5.45 -2.15
C ALA A 44 0.43 6.96 -1.86
N SER A 45 -0.78 7.50 -1.67
CA SER A 45 -0.99 8.92 -1.36
C SER A 45 -0.40 9.35 -0.01
N LEU A 46 -0.26 8.43 0.94
CA LEU A 46 0.39 8.69 2.23
C LEU A 46 1.87 9.04 2.04
N HIS A 47 2.49 8.44 1.03
CA HIS A 47 3.88 8.68 0.68
C HIS A 47 4.08 9.95 -0.15
N GLY A 48 3.06 10.39 -0.86
CA GLY A 48 3.04 11.61 -1.64
C GLY A 48 2.20 11.47 -2.92
N PHE A 49 1.55 12.54 -3.34
CA PHE A 49 0.83 12.60 -4.60
C PHE A 49 0.76 14.03 -5.14
N ASP A 50 0.65 14.15 -6.45
CA ASP A 50 0.27 15.37 -7.15
C ASP A 50 -1.16 15.24 -7.66
N GLU A 51 -2.08 16.06 -7.17
CA GLU A 51 -3.50 15.94 -7.51
C GLU A 51 -3.74 16.09 -9.02
N GLY A 52 -3.07 17.06 -9.66
CA GLY A 52 -3.23 17.31 -11.08
C GLY A 52 -2.81 16.12 -11.93
N LEU A 53 -1.62 15.57 -11.66
CA LEU A 53 -1.11 14.41 -12.36
C LEU A 53 -1.98 13.17 -12.11
N TRP A 54 -2.38 12.92 -10.87
CA TRP A 54 -3.18 11.75 -10.53
C TRP A 54 -4.57 11.79 -11.14
N ARG A 55 -5.18 12.99 -11.25
CA ARG A 55 -6.43 13.17 -12.00
C ARG A 55 -6.23 12.92 -13.49
N ALA A 56 -5.15 13.46 -14.07
CA ALA A 56 -4.85 13.26 -15.49
C ALA A 56 -4.62 11.78 -15.84
N PHE A 57 -4.03 10.99 -14.92
CA PHE A 57 -3.85 9.54 -15.07
C PHE A 57 -5.07 8.72 -14.64
N GLY A 58 -6.15 9.33 -14.16
CA GLY A 58 -7.37 8.63 -13.77
C GLY A 58 -7.30 7.87 -12.45
N TYR A 59 -6.30 8.10 -11.60
CA TYR A 59 -6.13 7.37 -10.33
C TYR A 59 -7.23 7.67 -9.31
N PHE A 60 -7.94 8.78 -9.44
CA PHE A 60 -9.11 9.08 -8.58
C PHE A 60 -10.41 8.41 -9.08
N GLY A 61 -10.46 7.99 -10.35
CA GLY A 61 -11.69 7.49 -10.96
C GLY A 61 -12.83 8.50 -10.83
N SER A 62 -13.99 8.05 -10.38
CA SER A 62 -15.17 8.88 -10.08
C SER A 62 -15.20 9.39 -8.64
N ALA A 63 -14.14 9.22 -7.86
CA ALA A 63 -14.08 9.68 -6.49
C ALA A 63 -14.22 11.21 -6.42
N GLY A 64 -14.90 11.66 -5.38
CA GLY A 64 -15.05 13.09 -5.06
C GLY A 64 -13.71 13.74 -4.67
N PRO A 65 -13.74 14.83 -3.91
CA PRO A 65 -12.53 15.50 -3.48
C PRO A 65 -11.60 14.54 -2.72
N PHE A 66 -10.30 14.61 -3.04
CA PHE A 66 -9.27 13.84 -2.37
C PHE A 66 -8.10 14.78 -1.99
N PRO A 67 -7.56 14.75 -0.76
CA PRO A 67 -8.06 13.93 0.37
C PRO A 67 -9.52 14.23 0.73
N ALA A 68 -10.20 13.25 1.32
CA ALA A 68 -11.53 13.50 1.87
C ALA A 68 -11.45 14.61 2.94
N PRO A 69 -12.49 15.46 3.08
CA PRO A 69 -12.48 16.52 4.10
C PRO A 69 -12.17 15.95 5.49
N GLY A 70 -11.15 16.51 6.13
CA GLY A 70 -10.66 16.08 7.45
C GLY A 70 -9.70 14.89 7.45
N ASP A 71 -9.37 14.30 6.30
CA ASP A 71 -8.34 13.27 6.20
C ASP A 71 -6.94 13.91 6.09
N ALA A 72 -6.22 13.96 7.19
CA ALA A 72 -4.89 14.54 7.29
C ALA A 72 -3.75 13.55 6.98
N LEU A 73 -4.06 12.28 6.68
CA LEU A 73 -3.04 11.26 6.46
C LEU A 73 -2.28 11.35 5.13
N PRO A 74 -2.91 11.69 4.00
CA PRO A 74 -2.20 11.87 2.74
C PRO A 74 -1.10 12.93 2.84
N LEU A 75 0.01 12.76 2.14
CA LEU A 75 1.19 13.64 2.14
C LEU A 75 1.95 13.72 3.49
N GLN A 76 1.76 12.77 4.40
CA GLN A 76 2.43 12.77 5.71
C GLN A 76 3.82 12.12 5.70
N CYS A 77 4.29 11.66 4.56
CA CYS A 77 5.61 11.05 4.45
C CYS A 77 6.70 12.01 4.91
N GLN A 78 7.53 11.56 5.83
CA GLN A 78 8.60 12.35 6.44
C GLN A 78 9.92 12.09 5.71
N HIS A 79 10.39 13.07 4.93
CA HIS A 79 11.70 13.07 4.32
C HIS A 79 12.60 14.14 4.94
N GLN A 80 13.90 13.95 4.90
CA GLN A 80 14.90 14.90 5.40
C GLN A 80 14.69 15.33 6.86
N SER A 81 14.17 14.41 7.69
CA SER A 81 13.91 14.63 9.11
C SER A 81 14.29 13.42 9.94
N TRP A 82 14.41 13.59 11.26
CA TRP A 82 14.64 12.51 12.22
C TRP A 82 13.50 11.46 12.23
N TYR A 83 12.32 11.85 11.74
CA TYR A 83 11.14 10.97 11.66
C TYR A 83 11.16 10.07 10.43
N PHE A 84 12.11 10.21 9.51
CA PHE A 84 12.18 9.39 8.29
C PHE A 84 12.09 7.90 8.58
N LEU A 85 13.02 7.36 9.37
CA LEU A 85 13.06 5.93 9.67
C LEU A 85 11.84 5.42 10.46
N PRO A 86 11.44 6.04 11.59
CA PRO A 86 10.29 5.55 12.35
C PRO A 86 8.98 5.66 11.56
N TRP A 87 8.79 6.73 10.76
CA TRP A 87 7.60 6.87 9.94
C TRP A 87 7.52 5.77 8.87
N HIS A 88 8.58 5.56 8.11
CA HIS A 88 8.61 4.53 7.06
C HIS A 88 8.48 3.12 7.64
N ARG A 89 9.06 2.86 8.81
CA ARG A 89 8.90 1.58 9.48
C ARG A 89 7.45 1.32 9.88
N GLY A 90 6.78 2.33 10.42
CA GLY A 90 5.35 2.25 10.75
C GLY A 90 4.49 2.05 9.50
N TYR A 91 4.75 2.83 8.45
CA TYR A 91 4.07 2.73 7.17
C TYR A 91 4.19 1.33 6.56
N LEU A 92 5.41 0.77 6.47
CA LEU A 92 5.63 -0.57 5.93
C LEU A 92 4.95 -1.66 6.77
N ALA A 93 4.96 -1.52 8.10
CA ALA A 93 4.28 -2.49 8.97
C ALA A 93 2.76 -2.49 8.74
N ALA A 94 2.15 -1.32 8.59
CA ALA A 94 0.73 -1.18 8.25
C ALA A 94 0.42 -1.73 6.86
N PHE A 95 1.23 -1.39 5.85
CA PHE A 95 1.10 -1.89 4.49
C PHE A 95 1.16 -3.43 4.43
N GLU A 96 2.15 -4.03 5.10
CA GLU A 96 2.29 -5.50 5.17
C GLU A 96 1.08 -6.17 5.83
N ALA A 97 0.52 -5.57 6.88
CA ALA A 97 -0.67 -6.08 7.53
C ALA A 97 -1.89 -6.06 6.59
N ILE A 98 -2.06 -4.97 5.83
CA ILE A 98 -3.15 -4.81 4.85
C ILE A 98 -3.02 -5.82 3.71
N VAL A 99 -1.81 -5.99 3.16
CA VAL A 99 -1.57 -6.99 2.09
C VAL A 99 -1.84 -8.39 2.59
N ARG A 100 -1.38 -8.73 3.81
CA ARG A 100 -1.64 -10.04 4.42
C ARG A 100 -3.14 -10.29 4.61
N ASP A 101 -3.88 -9.32 5.12
CA ASP A 101 -5.33 -9.44 5.26
C ASP A 101 -6.01 -9.70 3.91
N ALA A 102 -5.57 -9.02 2.86
CA ALA A 102 -6.06 -9.29 1.50
C ALA A 102 -5.73 -10.71 1.03
N ILE A 103 -4.51 -11.20 1.27
CA ILE A 103 -4.10 -12.57 0.92
C ILE A 103 -4.95 -13.60 1.64
N VAL A 104 -5.16 -13.45 2.95
CA VAL A 104 -5.99 -14.36 3.75
C VAL A 104 -7.44 -14.38 3.25
N LYS A 105 -8.00 -13.22 2.91
CA LYS A 105 -9.35 -13.12 2.32
C LYS A 105 -9.48 -13.80 0.96
N LEU A 106 -8.38 -13.93 0.23
CA LEU A 106 -8.31 -14.67 -1.04
C LEU A 106 -8.07 -16.18 -0.85
N GLY A 107 -8.00 -16.67 0.38
CA GLY A 107 -7.72 -18.07 0.71
C GLY A 107 -6.23 -18.43 0.73
N GLY A 108 -5.35 -17.44 0.78
CA GLY A 108 -3.92 -17.63 0.91
C GLY A 108 -3.46 -17.89 2.35
N PRO A 109 -2.16 -18.21 2.54
CA PRO A 109 -1.58 -18.51 3.85
C PRO A 109 -1.42 -17.27 4.74
#